data_ca789d507a6289c7e58877b222ff05d7
#
_entry.id   ca789d507a6289c7e58877b222ff05d7
#
_cell.length_a   1.000
_cell.length_b   1.000
_cell.length_c   1.000
_cell.angle_alpha   90.00
_cell.angle_beta   90.00
_cell.angle_gamma   90.00
#
_symmetry.space_group_name_H-M   'P 1'
#
loop_
_entity.id
_entity.type
_entity.pdbx_description
1 polymer ?
#
loop_
_entity_poly.entity_id
_entity_poly.type
_entity_poly.pdbx_seq_one_letter_code
_entity_poly.pdbx_strand_id
1 'polypeptide(L)'
;MTNDQVFSEIVRWLATVTGQKVVRAYQSVKAPALPYIMVNFTGELELREHPQEIDYVGDDEVTATPVIETEWRFSVHAYGASPTDLLRPIVSAHKLAQVTEPLMPGLIVYDLSQIRHVPDFINNAWEPRAQMDIFIRGLVKDGHVIDVIEETTFVHERA
;
A
#
# COMPACT_ATOMS: atom_id res chain seq x y z
N MET A 1 -7.74 4.92 5.91
CA MET A 1 -7.21 3.54 5.73
C MET A 1 -5.86 3.47 6.43
N THR A 2 -5.65 2.50 7.29
CA THR A 2 -4.37 2.32 8.00
C THR A 2 -3.38 1.49 7.17
N ASN A 3 -2.09 1.63 7.44
CA ASN A 3 -1.05 0.84 6.76
C ASN A 3 -1.25 -0.67 6.95
N ASP A 4 -1.74 -1.09 8.13
CA ASP A 4 -2.04 -2.50 8.38
C ASP A 4 -3.21 -3.03 7.54
N GLN A 5 -4.24 -2.21 7.34
CA GLN A 5 -5.35 -2.54 6.43
C GLN A 5 -4.87 -2.68 4.99
N VAL A 6 -4.08 -1.71 4.51
CA VAL A 6 -3.48 -1.77 3.17
C VAL A 6 -2.64 -3.03 3.01
N PHE A 7 -1.77 -3.30 3.97
CA PHE A 7 -0.91 -4.48 3.96
C PHE A 7 -1.72 -5.79 3.92
N SER A 8 -2.79 -5.87 4.70
CA SER A 8 -3.68 -7.04 4.73
C SER A 8 -4.36 -7.28 3.38
N GLU A 9 -4.84 -6.21 2.73
CA GLU A 9 -5.48 -6.32 1.41
C GLU A 9 -4.47 -6.79 0.35
N ILE A 10 -3.26 -6.24 0.35
CA ILE A 10 -2.22 -6.63 -0.60
C ILE A 10 -1.80 -8.08 -0.41
N VAL A 11 -1.63 -8.54 0.82
CA VAL A 11 -1.29 -9.95 1.10
C VAL A 11 -2.38 -10.89 0.58
N ARG A 12 -3.66 -10.58 0.82
CA ARG A 12 -4.79 -11.37 0.32
C ARG A 12 -4.85 -11.40 -1.22
N TRP A 13 -4.69 -10.23 -1.83
CA TRP A 13 -4.70 -10.11 -3.29
C TRP A 13 -3.56 -10.91 -3.93
N LEU A 14 -2.34 -10.78 -3.40
CA LEU A 14 -1.18 -11.53 -3.88
C LEU A 14 -1.37 -13.04 -3.74
N ALA A 15 -1.93 -13.51 -2.62
CA ALA A 15 -2.24 -14.93 -2.43
C ALA A 15 -3.23 -15.44 -3.47
N THR A 16 -4.25 -14.65 -3.79
CA THR A 16 -5.24 -15.00 -4.82
C THR A 16 -4.63 -15.03 -6.22
N VAL A 17 -3.84 -14.03 -6.57
CA VAL A 17 -3.24 -13.87 -7.91
C VAL A 17 -2.16 -14.92 -8.18
N THR A 18 -1.31 -15.21 -7.20
CA THR A 18 -0.19 -16.12 -7.37
C THR A 18 -0.54 -17.59 -7.04
N GLY A 19 -1.60 -17.82 -6.28
CA GLY A 19 -1.94 -19.14 -5.75
C GLY A 19 -0.93 -19.68 -4.73
N GLN A 20 -0.05 -18.81 -4.21
CA GLN A 20 1.00 -19.18 -3.27
C GLN A 20 0.67 -18.74 -1.85
N LYS A 21 1.32 -19.34 -0.86
CA LYS A 21 1.30 -18.84 0.49
C LYS A 21 2.06 -17.51 0.56
N VAL A 22 1.39 -16.48 1.04
CA VAL A 22 1.97 -15.14 1.19
C VAL A 22 2.07 -14.81 2.67
N VAL A 23 3.26 -14.40 3.11
CA VAL A 23 3.55 -14.02 4.49
C VAL A 23 4.11 -12.59 4.54
N ARG A 24 3.89 -11.92 5.65
CA ARG A 24 4.50 -10.62 5.92
C ARG A 24 5.95 -10.81 6.36
N ALA A 25 6.83 -9.90 5.96
CA ALA A 25 8.20 -9.84 6.46
C ALA A 25 8.25 -9.48 7.95
N TYR A 26 9.37 -9.79 8.58
CA TYR A 26 9.68 -9.44 9.99
C TYR A 26 8.69 -9.97 11.02
N GLN A 27 8.06 -11.09 10.73
CA GLN A 27 7.28 -11.82 11.73
C GLN A 27 8.18 -12.84 12.45
N SER A 28 8.10 -12.90 13.78
CA SER A 28 8.85 -13.86 14.60
C SER A 28 8.25 -15.28 14.49
N VAL A 29 7.99 -15.73 13.29
CA VAL A 29 7.40 -17.04 12.98
C VAL A 29 8.33 -17.79 12.04
N LYS A 30 8.37 -19.10 12.17
CA LYS A 30 9.13 -19.96 11.27
C LYS A 30 8.67 -19.77 9.81
N ALA A 31 9.63 -19.67 8.89
CA ALA A 31 9.34 -19.59 7.46
C ALA A 31 8.48 -20.77 6.99
N PRO A 32 7.51 -20.51 6.09
CA PRO A 32 6.72 -21.58 5.50
C PRO A 32 7.58 -22.56 4.69
N ALA A 33 6.98 -23.71 4.34
CA ALA A 33 7.59 -24.60 3.36
C ALA A 33 7.64 -23.92 1.98
N LEU A 34 8.69 -24.19 1.21
CA LEU A 34 8.84 -23.72 -0.17
C LEU A 34 7.80 -24.39 -1.10
N PRO A 35 7.27 -23.69 -2.12
CA PRO A 35 7.49 -22.28 -2.42
C PRO A 35 6.59 -21.35 -1.60
N TYR A 36 7.04 -20.15 -1.35
CA TYR A 36 6.22 -19.11 -0.71
C TYR A 36 6.64 -17.71 -1.16
N ILE A 37 5.79 -16.73 -0.87
CA ILE A 37 6.03 -15.32 -1.14
C ILE A 37 6.07 -14.56 0.19
N MET A 38 7.01 -13.66 0.34
CA MET A 38 7.13 -12.76 1.48
C MET A 38 6.96 -11.32 1.01
N VAL A 39 6.14 -10.56 1.71
CA VAL A 39 5.88 -9.15 1.42
C VAL A 39 6.42 -8.29 2.53
N ASN A 40 7.20 -7.29 2.15
CA ASN A 40 7.75 -6.28 3.05
C ASN A 40 7.17 -4.91 2.71
N PHE A 41 6.63 -4.21 3.70
CA PHE A 41 6.27 -2.80 3.58
C PHE A 41 7.55 -1.96 3.68
N THR A 42 7.86 -1.20 2.64
CA THR A 42 9.10 -0.40 2.55
C THR A 42 8.90 1.08 2.82
N GLY A 43 7.69 1.57 2.71
CA GLY A 43 7.39 2.97 3.02
C GLY A 43 6.12 3.49 2.37
N GLU A 44 5.79 4.71 2.72
CA GLU A 44 4.69 5.47 2.15
C GLU A 44 5.18 6.85 1.72
N LEU A 45 4.50 7.42 0.75
CA LEU A 45 4.80 8.72 0.18
C LEU A 45 3.51 9.47 -0.10
N GLU A 46 3.41 10.69 0.40
CA GLU A 46 2.39 11.64 -0.02
C GLU A 46 2.70 12.14 -1.43
N LEU A 47 1.72 12.03 -2.35
CA LEU A 47 1.94 12.34 -3.77
C LEU A 47 1.79 13.82 -4.12
N ARG A 48 1.10 14.59 -3.28
CA ARG A 48 0.84 16.01 -3.48
C ARG A 48 1.05 16.78 -2.20
N GLU A 49 1.63 17.95 -2.28
CA GLU A 49 1.85 18.85 -1.16
C GLU A 49 0.54 19.31 -0.48
N HIS A 50 -0.54 19.41 -1.26
CA HIS A 50 -1.85 19.83 -0.76
C HIS A 50 -2.86 18.69 -0.85
N PRO A 51 -3.79 18.58 0.12
CA PRO A 51 -4.86 17.59 0.06
C PRO A 51 -5.75 17.83 -1.17
N GLN A 52 -6.38 16.78 -1.68
CA GLN A 52 -7.33 16.89 -2.79
C GLN A 52 -8.57 17.67 -2.39
N GLU A 53 -9.04 17.44 -1.16
CA GLU A 53 -10.17 18.15 -0.55
C GLU A 53 -10.03 18.09 0.98
N ILE A 54 -10.81 18.88 1.68
CA ILE A 54 -10.94 18.82 3.13
C ILE A 54 -12.41 18.65 3.44
N ASP A 55 -12.75 17.52 4.05
CA ASP A 55 -14.09 17.24 4.54
C ASP A 55 -14.29 17.89 5.92
N TYR A 56 -15.39 18.61 6.11
CA TYR A 56 -15.76 19.23 7.38
C TYR A 56 -17.02 18.59 7.93
N VAL A 57 -16.99 18.14 9.17
CA VAL A 57 -18.12 17.51 9.85
C VAL A 57 -18.28 18.11 11.26
N GLY A 58 -19.51 18.43 11.63
CA GLY A 58 -19.91 18.97 12.93
C GLY A 58 -20.38 20.41 12.86
N ASP A 59 -21.11 20.83 13.89
CA ASP A 59 -21.64 22.19 14.04
C ASP A 59 -20.91 22.96 15.13
N ASP A 60 -21.01 22.53 16.39
CA ASP A 60 -20.35 23.19 17.52
C ASP A 60 -18.87 22.81 17.63
N GLU A 61 -18.56 21.55 17.40
CA GLU A 61 -17.20 21.04 17.30
C GLU A 61 -16.98 20.51 15.88
N VAL A 62 -16.12 21.19 15.14
CA VAL A 62 -15.85 20.87 13.74
C VAL A 62 -14.61 20.02 13.61
N THR A 63 -14.76 18.88 12.96
CA THR A 63 -13.63 18.02 12.54
C THR A 63 -13.33 18.27 11.08
N ALA A 64 -12.12 18.71 10.80
CA ALA A 64 -11.58 18.83 9.45
C ALA A 64 -10.76 17.58 9.10
N THR A 65 -11.10 16.95 7.99
CA THR A 65 -10.44 15.72 7.52
C THR A 65 -9.83 15.97 6.15
N PRO A 66 -8.52 16.19 6.04
CA PRO A 66 -7.87 16.28 4.75
C PRO A 66 -7.85 14.91 4.06
N VAL A 67 -8.11 14.92 2.76
CA VAL A 67 -8.03 13.74 1.88
C VAL A 67 -6.71 13.76 1.16
N ILE A 68 -5.80 12.87 1.57
CA ILE A 68 -4.42 12.83 1.10
C ILE A 68 -4.22 11.62 0.18
N GLU A 69 -3.74 11.87 -1.04
CA GLU A 69 -3.34 10.81 -1.97
C GLU A 69 -1.98 10.25 -1.55
N THR A 70 -1.96 8.96 -1.22
CA THR A 70 -0.77 8.28 -0.69
C THR A 70 -0.39 7.10 -1.56
N GLU A 71 0.91 6.92 -1.76
CA GLU A 71 1.50 5.74 -2.38
C GLU A 71 2.20 4.89 -1.33
N TRP A 72 1.79 3.63 -1.22
CA TRP A 72 2.47 2.62 -0.40
C TRP A 72 3.37 1.78 -1.29
N ARG A 73 4.55 1.49 -0.78
CA ARG A 73 5.55 0.69 -1.46
C ARG A 73 5.80 -0.61 -0.73
N PHE A 74 5.71 -1.69 -1.49
CA PHE A 74 5.94 -3.04 -1.00
C PHE A 74 7.01 -3.73 -1.81
N SER A 75 7.92 -4.41 -1.13
CA SER A 75 8.88 -5.31 -1.75
C SER A 75 8.38 -6.74 -1.61
N VAL A 76 8.22 -7.42 -2.73
CA VAL A 76 7.69 -8.78 -2.81
C VAL A 76 8.82 -9.73 -3.17
N HIS A 77 9.05 -10.73 -2.34
CA HIS A 77 10.09 -11.73 -2.51
C HIS A 77 9.47 -13.10 -2.71
N ALA A 78 9.93 -13.82 -3.71
CA ALA A 78 9.54 -15.21 -3.94
C ALA A 78 10.70 -16.16 -3.66
N TYR A 79 10.40 -17.23 -2.96
CA TYR A 79 11.34 -18.28 -2.59
C TYR A 79 10.87 -19.62 -3.16
N GLY A 80 11.76 -20.35 -3.80
CA GLY A 80 11.46 -21.64 -4.42
C GLY A 80 12.36 -21.94 -5.61
N ALA A 81 12.13 -23.08 -6.27
CA ALA A 81 12.96 -23.55 -7.38
C ALA A 81 12.95 -22.60 -8.61
N SER A 82 11.81 -21.98 -8.89
CA SER A 82 11.63 -21.03 -10.01
C SER A 82 11.01 -19.73 -9.51
N PRO A 83 11.75 -18.93 -8.74
CA PRO A 83 11.16 -17.80 -8.01
C PRO A 83 10.64 -16.69 -8.93
N THR A 84 11.27 -16.45 -10.08
CA THR A 84 10.81 -15.47 -11.06
C THR A 84 9.46 -15.84 -11.67
N ASP A 85 9.22 -17.13 -11.89
CA ASP A 85 7.93 -17.62 -12.40
C ASP A 85 6.80 -17.48 -11.37
N LEU A 86 7.11 -17.52 -10.08
CA LEU A 86 6.14 -17.28 -9.01
C LEU A 86 5.62 -15.83 -8.99
N LEU A 87 6.43 -14.87 -9.40
CA LEU A 87 6.07 -13.45 -9.44
C LEU A 87 5.40 -13.02 -10.76
N ARG A 88 5.58 -13.79 -11.83
CA ARG A 88 5.04 -13.46 -13.16
C ARG A 88 3.51 -13.26 -13.19
N PRO A 89 2.68 -14.04 -12.45
CA PRO A 89 1.24 -13.80 -12.38
C PRO A 89 0.85 -12.39 -11.90
N ILE A 90 1.68 -11.75 -11.07
CA ILE A 90 1.44 -10.38 -10.60
C ILE A 90 1.53 -9.39 -11.77
N VAL A 91 2.51 -9.58 -12.64
CA VAL A 91 2.68 -8.73 -13.83
C VAL A 91 1.50 -8.87 -14.79
N SER A 92 1.03 -10.10 -15.02
CA SER A 92 -0.14 -10.33 -15.87
C SER A 92 -1.44 -9.81 -15.25
N ALA A 93 -1.59 -9.97 -13.93
CA ALA A 93 -2.74 -9.44 -13.18
C ALA A 93 -2.84 -7.90 -13.28
N HIS A 94 -1.72 -7.20 -13.22
CA HIS A 94 -1.69 -5.75 -13.34
C HIS A 94 -2.21 -5.25 -14.71
N LYS A 95 -2.15 -6.07 -15.73
CA LYS A 95 -2.66 -5.74 -17.07
C LYS A 95 -4.16 -6.02 -17.26
N LEU A 96 -4.79 -6.65 -16.29
CA LEU A 96 -6.20 -7.05 -16.34
C LEU A 96 -7.00 -6.34 -15.25
N ALA A 97 -7.81 -5.35 -15.65
CA ALA A 97 -8.59 -4.53 -14.71
C ALA A 97 -9.44 -5.37 -13.74
N GLN A 98 -10.11 -6.42 -14.22
CA GLN A 98 -10.95 -7.30 -13.38
C GLN A 98 -10.16 -8.04 -12.29
N VAL A 99 -8.87 -8.28 -12.48
CA VAL A 99 -8.03 -8.97 -11.49
C VAL A 99 -7.58 -8.01 -10.39
N THR A 100 -7.47 -6.71 -10.69
CA THR A 100 -7.15 -5.66 -9.72
C THR A 100 -8.40 -5.06 -9.07
N GLU A 101 -9.58 -5.25 -9.67
CA GLU A 101 -10.87 -4.72 -9.19
C GLU A 101 -11.18 -5.04 -7.71
N PRO A 102 -10.85 -6.22 -7.14
CA PRO A 102 -11.10 -6.49 -5.72
C PRO A 102 -10.43 -5.51 -4.75
N LEU A 103 -9.40 -4.77 -5.17
CA LEU A 103 -8.75 -3.74 -4.36
C LEU A 103 -9.50 -2.40 -4.39
N MET A 104 -10.34 -2.17 -5.40
CA MET A 104 -11.10 -0.93 -5.56
C MET A 104 -12.35 -0.93 -4.64
N PRO A 105 -12.87 0.25 -4.31
CA PRO A 105 -12.40 1.58 -4.73
C PRO A 105 -11.24 2.13 -3.88
N GLY A 106 -10.84 1.46 -2.81
CA GLY A 106 -9.90 1.99 -1.83
C GLY A 106 -8.44 2.00 -2.28
N LEU A 107 -8.04 1.03 -3.11
CA LEU A 107 -6.66 0.85 -3.53
C LEU A 107 -6.54 0.59 -5.03
N ILE A 108 -5.43 1.06 -5.59
CA ILE A 108 -5.08 0.86 -7.00
C ILE A 108 -3.64 0.36 -7.08
N VAL A 109 -3.41 -0.71 -7.82
CA VAL A 109 -2.05 -1.12 -8.22
C VAL A 109 -1.58 -0.17 -9.30
N TYR A 110 -0.76 0.80 -8.92
CA TYR A 110 -0.33 1.86 -9.81
C TYR A 110 0.79 1.42 -10.74
N ASP A 111 1.83 0.80 -10.19
CA ASP A 111 3.00 0.39 -10.95
C ASP A 111 3.69 -0.82 -10.33
N LEU A 112 4.50 -1.49 -11.11
CA LEU A 112 5.33 -2.62 -10.74
C LEU A 112 6.75 -2.41 -11.24
N SER A 113 7.75 -2.78 -10.44
CA SER A 113 9.11 -2.86 -10.93
C SER A 113 9.33 -4.12 -11.78
N GLN A 114 10.48 -4.20 -12.42
CA GLN A 114 10.92 -5.46 -13.03
C GLN A 114 11.09 -6.57 -11.98
N ILE A 115 10.90 -7.81 -12.40
CA ILE A 115 11.27 -8.99 -11.61
C ILE A 115 12.78 -9.16 -11.67
N ARG A 116 13.43 -9.21 -10.51
CA ARG A 116 14.87 -9.40 -10.38
C ARG A 116 15.18 -10.76 -9.78
N HIS A 117 16.12 -11.47 -10.34
CA HIS A 117 16.65 -12.69 -9.74
C HIS A 117 17.79 -12.30 -8.79
N VAL A 118 17.61 -12.52 -7.49
CA VAL A 118 18.52 -12.11 -6.43
C VAL A 118 18.78 -13.25 -5.45
N PRO A 119 19.48 -14.30 -5.87
CA PRO A 119 19.72 -15.47 -5.02
C PRO A 119 20.53 -15.07 -3.78
N ASP A 120 20.21 -15.69 -2.64
CA ASP A 120 20.94 -15.55 -1.39
C ASP A 120 21.87 -16.73 -1.15
N PHE A 121 23.00 -16.46 -0.52
CA PHE A 121 23.93 -17.48 -0.07
C PHE A 121 23.77 -17.70 1.44
N ILE A 122 23.08 -18.77 1.81
CA ILE A 122 22.70 -19.08 3.18
C ILE A 122 23.19 -20.51 3.51
N ASN A 123 23.83 -20.68 4.68
CA ASN A 123 24.30 -22.00 5.15
C ASN A 123 25.17 -22.75 4.12
N ASN A 124 26.09 -22.04 3.49
CA ASN A 124 26.98 -22.55 2.45
C ASN A 124 26.26 -23.09 1.18
N ALA A 125 25.05 -22.65 0.93
CA ALA A 125 24.26 -22.98 -0.26
C ALA A 125 23.58 -21.74 -0.85
N TRP A 126 23.42 -21.72 -2.17
CA TRP A 126 22.63 -20.71 -2.86
C TRP A 126 21.14 -21.04 -2.74
N GLU A 127 20.37 -20.10 -2.21
CA GLU A 127 18.93 -20.16 -2.16
C GLU A 127 18.34 -19.30 -3.29
N PRO A 128 17.56 -19.89 -4.22
CA PRO A 128 16.92 -19.11 -5.28
C PRO A 128 15.91 -18.13 -4.70
N ARG A 129 16.01 -16.86 -5.09
CA ARG A 129 15.10 -15.81 -4.69
C ARG A 129 14.87 -14.84 -5.85
N ALA A 130 13.64 -14.39 -6.02
CA ALA A 130 13.29 -13.26 -6.88
C ALA A 130 12.65 -12.15 -6.07
N GLN A 131 12.72 -10.93 -6.58
CA GLN A 131 12.18 -9.76 -5.92
C GLN A 131 11.58 -8.80 -6.95
N MET A 132 10.47 -8.17 -6.59
CA MET A 132 9.89 -7.04 -7.30
C MET A 132 9.27 -6.06 -6.32
N ASP A 133 9.12 -4.81 -6.75
CA ASP A 133 8.44 -3.78 -5.98
C ASP A 133 7.05 -3.53 -6.56
N ILE A 134 6.07 -3.30 -5.67
CA ILE A 134 4.70 -2.95 -6.02
C ILE A 134 4.38 -1.58 -5.43
N PHE A 135 3.80 -0.72 -6.24
CA PHE A 135 3.37 0.63 -5.87
C PHE A 135 1.84 0.67 -5.85
N ILE A 136 1.30 0.92 -4.67
CA ILE A 136 -0.15 0.94 -4.42
C ILE A 136 -0.55 2.36 -4.07
N ARG A 137 -1.62 2.87 -4.67
CA ARG A 137 -2.15 4.20 -4.36
C ARG A 137 -3.55 4.11 -3.79
N GLY A 138 -3.86 5.08 -2.92
CA GLY A 138 -5.16 5.24 -2.31
C GLY A 138 -5.25 6.55 -1.53
N LEU A 139 -6.33 6.69 -0.77
CA LEU A 139 -6.61 7.90 -0.02
C LEU A 139 -6.50 7.65 1.48
N VAL A 140 -5.80 8.53 2.17
CA VAL A 140 -5.73 8.57 3.64
C VAL A 140 -6.58 9.73 4.14
N LYS A 141 -7.38 9.47 5.17
CA LYS A 141 -8.26 10.44 5.81
C LYS A 141 -8.06 10.39 7.32
N ASP A 142 -7.43 11.42 7.88
CA ASP A 142 -7.21 11.57 9.31
C ASP A 142 -7.79 12.91 9.75
N GLY A 143 -8.88 12.87 10.54
CA GLY A 143 -9.61 14.04 10.98
C GLY A 143 -9.02 14.66 12.25
N HIS A 144 -9.04 16.00 12.30
CA HIS A 144 -8.63 16.77 13.47
C HIS A 144 -9.69 17.80 13.83
N VAL A 145 -9.93 17.97 15.13
CA VAL A 145 -10.79 19.05 15.63
C VAL A 145 -10.09 20.38 15.39
N ILE A 146 -10.82 21.32 14.79
CA ILE A 146 -10.33 22.65 14.48
C ILE A 146 -11.23 23.73 15.08
N ASP A 147 -10.67 24.92 15.33
CA ASP A 147 -11.44 26.09 15.69
C ASP A 147 -12.14 26.67 14.46
N VAL A 148 -13.38 27.13 14.64
CA VAL A 148 -14.16 27.82 13.60
C VAL A 148 -14.45 29.24 14.00
N ILE A 149 -14.55 30.10 13.01
CA ILE A 149 -14.98 31.49 13.22
C ILE A 149 -16.51 31.52 13.24
N GLU A 150 -17.10 31.62 14.43
CA GLU A 150 -18.55 31.67 14.60
C GLU A 150 -19.14 33.05 14.28
N GLU A 151 -18.40 34.14 14.61
CA GLU A 151 -18.81 35.49 14.35
C GLU A 151 -17.67 36.37 13.81
N THR A 152 -17.96 37.17 12.80
CA THR A 152 -17.07 38.22 12.29
C THR A 152 -17.72 39.57 12.47
N THR A 153 -17.09 40.43 13.27
CA THR A 153 -17.54 41.83 13.44
C THR A 153 -16.69 42.74 12.55
N PHE A 154 -17.30 43.38 11.56
CA PHE A 154 -16.66 44.38 10.74
C PHE A 154 -16.94 45.76 11.32
N VAL A 155 -15.92 46.46 11.77
CA VAL A 155 -16.02 47.86 12.14
C VAL A 155 -15.68 48.69 10.90
N HIS A 156 -16.69 49.40 10.35
CA HIS A 156 -16.49 50.30 9.24
C HIS A 156 -16.25 51.71 9.81
N GLU A 157 -14.98 52.11 9.92
CA GLU A 157 -14.65 53.51 10.18
C GLU A 157 -14.77 54.32 8.87
N ARG A 158 -15.71 55.29 8.85
CA ARG A 158 -15.73 56.32 7.80
C ARG A 158 -14.62 57.33 8.11
N ALA A 159 -13.69 57.44 7.20
CA ALA A 159 -12.74 58.52 7.17
C ALA A 159 -13.44 59.85 6.84
#